data_f0909170890b6edc703f531507fe6abd
#
_entry.id   f0909170890b6edc703f531507fe6abd
#
_cell.length_a   1.000
_cell.length_b   1.000
_cell.length_c   1.000
_cell.angle_alpha   90.00
_cell.angle_beta   90.00
_cell.angle_gamma   90.00
#
_symmetry.space_group_name_H-M   'P 1'
#
loop_
_entity.id
_entity.type
_entity.pdbx_description
1 polymer ?
#
loop_
_entity_poly.entity_id
_entity_poly.type
_entity_poly.pdbx_seq_one_letter_code
_entity_poly.pdbx_strand_id
1 'polypeptide(L)'
;EIASCLVGSEMCIRDRMFSMRDPWGIRPAFYYKNDEIVVVASERPVLQTTFDLEAEEVQELMPGTALLVKKNGECSIERIMEQKGDSACSFERIYFSRGSDKDIYKERKQLGEQLTQPILKAVDYDVDHTVFSYIPNTAEVAYYGMLSGFKKYLNETKIEQIANLDHVPSKEELYEILGDFVRSEKIAWKDIKLRTFITEGNSRNDLASHVYDVTYGSIEPNVDNLVIIDDSIVRGTTLKESILRILDRLHPKKIVVVSSAPQIRYPDYYGIDMARLEEFCVFRAAIQLLKERKMEDLIEQTYEACK
;
A
#
# COMPACT_ATOMS: atom_id res chain seq x y z
N GLU A 1 -4.89 18.92 28.78
CA GLU A 1 -5.46 18.57 27.47
C GLU A 1 -5.19 17.13 27.16
N ILE A 2 -6.24 16.36 27.00
CA ILE A 2 -6.14 14.95 26.60
C ILE A 2 -6.02 14.95 25.07
N ALA A 3 -4.82 14.80 24.57
CA ALA A 3 -4.63 14.51 23.15
C ALA A 3 -5.08 13.07 22.91
N SER A 4 -6.23 12.87 22.30
CA SER A 4 -6.69 11.55 21.86
C SER A 4 -5.88 11.13 20.66
N CYS A 5 -4.72 10.56 20.87
CA CYS A 5 -3.96 9.86 19.83
C CYS A 5 -4.25 8.38 19.92
N LEU A 6 -4.76 7.89 18.87
CA LEU A 6 -5.51 6.67 18.63
C LEU A 6 -4.70 5.39 18.51
N VAL A 7 -3.49 5.28 19.06
CA VAL A 7 -2.74 4.04 18.92
C VAL A 7 -1.89 3.77 20.13
N GLY A 8 -2.39 2.88 20.93
CA GLY A 8 -1.93 2.68 22.28
C GLY A 8 -2.59 3.74 23.17
N SER A 9 -3.38 3.32 24.15
CA SER A 9 -4.00 4.28 25.05
C SER A 9 -2.93 4.96 25.89
N GLU A 10 -2.58 6.19 25.52
CA GLU A 10 -1.78 7.06 26.39
C GLU A 10 -2.71 7.78 27.33
N MET A 11 -2.51 7.64 28.60
CA MET A 11 -3.30 8.32 29.62
C MET A 11 -2.43 8.81 30.76
N CYS A 12 -2.50 10.12 31.02
CA CYS A 12 -1.95 10.69 32.24
C CYS A 12 -3.01 10.62 33.35
N ILE A 13 -2.81 9.71 34.31
CA ILE A 13 -3.68 9.63 35.48
C ILE A 13 -2.88 10.10 36.67
N ARG A 14 -3.25 11.29 37.19
CA ARG A 14 -2.65 11.94 38.39
C ARG A 14 -1.15 12.20 38.25
N ASP A 15 -0.31 11.18 38.41
CA ASP A 15 1.15 11.28 38.50
C ASP A 15 1.89 10.29 37.63
N ARG A 16 1.21 9.68 36.63
CA ARG A 16 1.77 8.63 35.77
C ARG A 16 1.35 8.84 34.33
N MET A 17 2.27 8.54 33.42
CA MET A 17 1.98 8.32 32.02
C MET A 17 2.06 6.81 31.75
N PHE A 18 1.17 6.28 30.94
CA PHE A 18 1.32 4.93 30.43
C PHE A 18 0.96 4.85 28.94
N SER A 19 1.64 3.95 28.26
CA SER A 19 1.31 3.54 26.89
C SER A 19 1.23 2.02 26.88
N MET A 20 0.19 1.46 26.27
CA MET A 20 -0.02 0.02 26.22
C MET A 20 -0.26 -0.44 24.77
N ARG A 21 0.16 -1.66 24.50
CA ARG A 21 -0.14 -2.32 23.23
C ARG A 21 -1.10 -3.49 23.47
N ASP A 22 -2.06 -3.64 22.58
CA ASP A 22 -3.04 -4.72 22.65
C ASP A 22 -2.39 -6.12 22.60
N PRO A 23 -3.06 -7.18 23.14
CA PRO A 23 -2.47 -8.50 23.24
C PRO A 23 -2.29 -9.24 21.91
N TRP A 24 -2.86 -8.74 20.81
CA TRP A 24 -2.72 -9.27 19.46
C TRP A 24 -1.68 -8.54 18.62
N GLY A 25 -1.17 -7.39 19.11
CA GLY A 25 -0.22 -6.56 18.38
C GLY A 25 -0.78 -5.94 17.10
N ILE A 26 -2.09 -5.63 17.07
CA ILE A 26 -2.80 -5.13 15.88
C ILE A 26 -2.16 -3.87 15.33
N ARG A 27 -1.87 -2.89 16.22
CA ARG A 27 -1.20 -1.64 15.87
C ARG A 27 0.23 -1.62 16.42
N PRO A 28 1.18 -1.01 15.70
CA PRO A 28 2.53 -0.85 16.20
C PRO A 28 2.59 0.22 17.33
N ALA A 29 3.54 0.06 18.23
CA ALA A 29 3.91 1.07 19.21
C ALA A 29 5.42 1.01 19.43
N PHE A 30 6.08 2.14 19.32
CA PHE A 30 7.52 2.29 19.48
C PHE A 30 7.83 3.29 20.57
N TYR A 31 8.95 3.10 21.26
CA TYR A 31 9.39 4.04 22.29
C TYR A 31 10.90 4.25 22.22
N TYR A 32 11.31 5.40 22.71
CA TYR A 32 12.69 5.75 23.01
C TYR A 32 12.78 6.28 24.43
N LYS A 33 13.87 5.96 25.11
CA LYS A 33 14.13 6.39 26.49
C LYS A 33 15.59 6.70 26.66
N ASN A 34 15.87 7.85 27.27
CA ASN A 34 17.18 8.21 27.81
C ASN A 34 17.03 8.77 29.23
N ASP A 35 18.06 9.43 29.75
CA ASP A 35 18.07 9.98 31.12
C ASP A 35 17.15 11.20 31.28
N GLU A 36 16.77 11.86 30.18
CA GLU A 36 16.01 13.10 30.20
C GLU A 36 14.54 12.91 29.77
N ILE A 37 14.29 12.02 28.81
CA ILE A 37 12.99 11.88 28.17
C ILE A 37 12.57 10.41 27.99
N VAL A 38 11.27 10.19 28.01
CA VAL A 38 10.62 8.97 27.49
C VAL A 38 9.58 9.39 26.47
N VAL A 39 9.68 8.88 25.27
CA VAL A 39 8.76 9.20 24.16
C VAL A 39 8.19 7.94 23.56
N VAL A 40 6.93 8.01 23.14
CA VAL A 40 6.20 6.91 22.50
C VAL A 40 5.54 7.42 21.22
N ALA A 41 5.58 6.60 20.18
CA ALA A 41 4.87 6.86 18.92
C ALA A 41 4.36 5.57 18.29
N SER A 42 3.39 5.68 17.43
CA SER A 42 2.91 4.56 16.62
C SER A 42 3.87 4.16 15.50
N GLU A 43 4.83 5.03 15.19
CA GLU A 43 5.73 4.85 14.06
C GLU A 43 7.18 5.16 14.44
N ARG A 44 8.09 4.22 14.15
CA ARG A 44 9.55 4.35 14.40
C ARG A 44 10.17 5.57 13.71
N PRO A 45 9.91 5.86 12.42
CA PRO A 45 10.54 6.98 11.74
C PRO A 45 10.21 8.35 12.34
N VAL A 46 9.08 8.48 13.04
CA VAL A 46 8.73 9.73 13.74
C VAL A 46 9.73 9.98 14.87
N LEU A 47 10.06 8.97 15.66
CA LEU A 47 11.04 9.08 16.75
C LEU A 47 12.44 9.31 16.20
N GLN A 48 12.84 8.57 15.16
CA GLN A 48 14.14 8.71 14.51
C GLN A 48 14.36 10.12 13.99
N THR A 49 13.42 10.66 13.22
CA THR A 49 13.56 11.99 12.62
C THR A 49 13.50 13.10 13.66
N THR A 50 12.68 12.96 14.70
CA THR A 50 12.49 14.02 15.69
C THR A 50 13.67 14.13 16.65
N PHE A 51 14.28 13.01 17.00
CA PHE A 51 15.34 12.94 18.01
C PHE A 51 16.70 12.55 17.48
N ASP A 52 16.87 12.47 16.14
CA ASP A 52 18.12 12.09 15.44
C ASP A 52 18.65 10.73 15.92
N LEU A 53 17.77 9.70 15.89
CA LEU A 53 18.06 8.37 16.42
C LEU A 53 18.32 7.37 15.30
N GLU A 54 19.23 6.43 15.57
CA GLU A 54 19.36 5.23 14.75
C GLU A 54 18.19 4.25 14.96
N ALA A 55 17.99 3.36 14.02
CA ALA A 55 16.83 2.44 14.08
C ALA A 55 16.88 1.49 15.29
N GLU A 56 18.07 1.16 15.75
CA GLU A 56 18.35 0.25 16.86
C GLU A 56 18.11 0.88 18.22
N GLU A 57 18.10 2.20 18.32
CA GLU A 57 17.81 2.95 19.55
C GLU A 57 16.31 3.03 19.83
N VAL A 58 15.48 2.90 18.79
CA VAL A 58 14.02 2.89 18.93
C VAL A 58 13.53 1.46 19.15
N GLN A 59 12.91 1.25 20.28
CA GLN A 59 12.42 -0.07 20.70
C GLN A 59 10.93 -0.24 20.40
N GLU A 60 10.52 -1.45 20.06
CA GLU A 60 9.11 -1.79 19.88
C GLU A 60 8.50 -2.23 21.20
N LEU A 61 7.32 -1.72 21.52
CA LEU A 61 6.55 -2.18 22.67
C LEU A 61 5.85 -3.50 22.30
N MET A 62 6.14 -4.54 23.06
CA MET A 62 5.63 -5.89 22.77
C MET A 62 4.12 -6.00 23.01
N PRO A 63 3.40 -6.85 22.24
CA PRO A 63 1.97 -7.09 22.48
C PRO A 63 1.66 -7.50 23.92
N GLY A 64 0.60 -6.92 24.48
CA GLY A 64 0.17 -7.21 25.87
C GLY A 64 1.03 -6.56 26.94
N THR A 65 1.93 -5.62 26.57
CA THR A 65 2.75 -4.89 27.56
C THR A 65 2.34 -3.42 27.64
N ALA A 66 2.68 -2.81 28.76
CA ALA A 66 2.55 -1.37 28.98
C ALA A 66 3.89 -0.76 29.40
N LEU A 67 4.21 0.38 28.83
CA LEU A 67 5.27 1.26 29.28
C LEU A 67 4.68 2.22 30.32
N LEU A 68 5.23 2.20 31.53
CA LEU A 68 4.78 3.02 32.66
C LEU A 68 5.87 4.02 33.02
N VAL A 69 5.50 5.29 33.13
CA VAL A 69 6.42 6.37 33.55
C VAL A 69 5.82 7.08 34.74
N LYS A 70 6.52 7.07 35.86
CA LYS A 70 6.13 7.79 37.08
C LYS A 70 6.63 9.24 37.04
N LYS A 71 6.03 10.10 37.83
CA LYS A 71 6.41 11.52 37.94
C LYS A 71 7.87 11.73 38.39
N ASN A 72 8.45 10.77 39.11
CA ASN A 72 9.83 10.81 39.54
C ASN A 72 10.82 10.37 38.43
N GLY A 73 10.36 10.10 37.21
CA GLY A 73 11.17 9.63 36.08
C GLY A 73 11.38 8.10 36.04
N GLU A 74 10.91 7.37 37.04
CA GLU A 74 10.99 5.90 37.05
C GLU A 74 10.16 5.34 35.88
N CYS A 75 10.78 4.52 35.03
CA CYS A 75 10.17 3.93 33.84
C CYS A 75 10.29 2.41 33.90
N SER A 76 9.18 1.71 33.72
CA SER A 76 9.12 0.25 33.65
C SER A 76 8.28 -0.23 32.48
N ILE A 77 8.56 -1.43 32.01
CA ILE A 77 7.72 -2.15 31.03
C ILE A 77 7.15 -3.36 31.74
N GLU A 78 5.84 -3.44 31.77
CA GLU A 78 5.13 -4.50 32.48
C GLU A 78 4.21 -5.26 31.53
N ARG A 79 4.16 -6.58 31.70
CA ARG A 79 3.17 -7.39 31.02
C ARG A 79 1.84 -7.25 31.76
N ILE A 80 0.87 -6.62 31.09
CA ILE A 80 -0.46 -6.38 31.66
C ILE A 80 -1.52 -7.36 31.14
N MET A 81 -1.26 -7.97 29.99
CA MET A 81 -2.11 -9.00 29.38
C MET A 81 -1.24 -10.10 28.77
N GLU A 82 -1.74 -11.32 28.78
CA GLU A 82 -1.10 -12.41 28.06
C GLU A 82 -1.15 -12.13 26.55
N GLN A 83 -0.01 -12.30 25.88
CA GLN A 83 0.05 -12.20 24.42
C GLN A 83 -0.77 -13.33 23.80
N LYS A 84 -1.75 -12.99 22.98
CA LYS A 84 -2.67 -13.95 22.33
C LYS A 84 -2.24 -14.35 20.93
N GLY A 85 -1.31 -13.62 20.33
CA GLY A 85 -0.82 -13.85 18.99
C GLY A 85 -0.11 -12.64 18.41
N ASP A 86 0.23 -12.72 17.15
CA ASP A 86 0.71 -11.60 16.35
C ASP A 86 -0.24 -11.45 15.16
N SER A 87 -1.13 -10.45 15.25
CA SER A 87 -2.15 -10.16 14.24
C SER A 87 -2.03 -8.71 13.78
N ALA A 88 -0.81 -8.34 13.41
CA ALA A 88 -0.52 -7.01 12.89
C ALA A 88 -1.46 -6.66 11.73
N CYS A 89 -2.04 -5.48 11.77
CA CYS A 89 -2.97 -5.02 10.74
C CYS A 89 -2.23 -4.84 9.40
N SER A 90 -2.60 -5.63 8.39
CA SER A 90 -2.00 -5.54 7.06
C SER A 90 -2.24 -4.18 6.39
N PHE A 91 -3.40 -3.57 6.63
CA PHE A 91 -3.72 -2.26 6.08
C PHE A 91 -2.87 -1.14 6.70
N GLU A 92 -2.56 -1.27 8.00
CA GLU A 92 -1.58 -0.40 8.66
C GLU A 92 -0.24 -0.42 7.92
N ARG A 93 0.28 -1.59 7.59
CA ARG A 93 1.58 -1.75 6.95
C ARG A 93 1.60 -1.29 5.49
N ILE A 94 0.48 -1.45 4.78
CA ILE A 94 0.37 -1.10 3.36
C ILE A 94 0.10 0.40 3.18
N TYR A 95 -0.73 1.00 4.01
CA TYR A 95 -1.26 2.33 3.80
C TYR A 95 -0.87 3.34 4.89
N PHE A 96 -1.19 3.10 6.17
CA PHE A 96 -1.01 4.08 7.23
C PHE A 96 0.45 4.29 7.64
N SER A 97 1.23 3.22 7.77
CA SER A 97 2.63 3.31 8.18
C SER A 97 3.47 4.09 7.18
N ARG A 98 4.45 4.82 7.67
CA ARG A 98 5.38 5.57 6.81
C ARG A 98 6.22 4.64 5.97
N GLY A 99 6.25 4.89 4.67
CA GLY A 99 7.08 4.13 3.72
C GLY A 99 8.59 4.28 3.94
N SER A 100 9.02 5.22 4.77
CA SER A 100 10.43 5.41 5.17
C SER A 100 10.87 4.49 6.30
N ASP A 101 9.96 3.75 6.95
CA ASP A 101 10.34 2.71 7.91
C ASP A 101 11.08 1.57 7.20
N LYS A 102 12.20 1.11 7.78
CA LYS A 102 13.07 0.10 7.16
C LYS A 102 12.37 -1.22 6.84
N ASP A 103 11.43 -1.64 7.67
CA ASP A 103 10.71 -2.90 7.51
C ASP A 103 9.52 -2.72 6.55
N ILE A 104 8.76 -1.64 6.70
CA ILE A 104 7.65 -1.26 5.82
C ILE A 104 8.14 -1.06 4.38
N TYR A 105 9.27 -0.39 4.20
CA TYR A 105 9.88 -0.19 2.88
C TYR A 105 10.19 -1.53 2.19
N LYS A 106 10.82 -2.45 2.92
CA LYS A 106 11.11 -3.80 2.42
C LYS A 106 9.86 -4.57 2.02
N GLU A 107 8.86 -4.58 2.92
CA GLU A 107 7.61 -5.29 2.69
C GLU A 107 6.86 -4.76 1.48
N ARG A 108 6.71 -3.45 1.37
CA ARG A 108 6.05 -2.84 0.20
C ARG A 108 6.79 -3.13 -1.10
N LYS A 109 8.12 -3.15 -1.08
CA LYS A 109 8.91 -3.59 -2.23
C LYS A 109 8.65 -5.05 -2.60
N GLN A 110 8.62 -5.95 -1.63
CA GLN A 110 8.32 -7.35 -1.86
C GLN A 110 6.93 -7.58 -2.42
N LEU A 111 5.92 -6.85 -1.89
CA LEU A 111 4.55 -6.90 -2.42
C LEU A 111 4.51 -6.50 -3.90
N GLY A 112 5.22 -5.44 -4.28
CA GLY A 112 5.34 -5.04 -5.68
C GLY A 112 6.01 -6.09 -6.56
N GLU A 113 7.10 -6.68 -6.10
CA GLU A 113 7.83 -7.74 -6.84
C GLU A 113 6.95 -8.95 -7.13
N GLN A 114 6.08 -9.34 -6.19
CA GLN A 114 5.16 -10.45 -6.36
C GLN A 114 4.08 -10.22 -7.43
N LEU A 115 3.82 -8.98 -7.81
CA LEU A 115 2.87 -8.64 -8.87
C LEU A 115 3.40 -8.93 -10.28
N THR A 116 4.67 -9.23 -10.46
CA THR A 116 5.29 -9.44 -11.78
C THR A 116 4.57 -10.50 -12.61
N GLN A 117 4.37 -11.69 -12.09
CA GLN A 117 3.72 -12.78 -12.83
C GLN A 117 2.24 -12.54 -13.15
N PRO A 118 1.40 -12.05 -12.21
CA PRO A 118 0.04 -11.65 -12.54
C PRO A 118 -0.04 -10.56 -13.63
N ILE A 119 0.86 -9.59 -13.61
CA ILE A 119 0.88 -8.52 -14.62
C ILE A 119 1.32 -9.05 -15.98
N LEU A 120 2.38 -9.87 -16.05
CA LEU A 120 2.81 -10.51 -17.30
C LEU A 120 1.66 -11.23 -17.99
N LYS A 121 0.89 -12.01 -17.24
CA LYS A 121 -0.32 -12.67 -17.76
C LYS A 121 -1.38 -11.68 -18.23
N ALA A 122 -1.55 -10.57 -17.52
CA ALA A 122 -2.57 -9.57 -17.85
C ALA A 122 -2.23 -8.78 -19.11
N VAL A 123 -0.95 -8.64 -19.45
CA VAL A 123 -0.47 -7.97 -20.68
C VAL A 123 -0.06 -8.96 -21.78
N ASP A 124 -0.42 -10.24 -21.63
CA ASP A 124 -0.11 -11.29 -22.59
C ASP A 124 1.40 -11.43 -22.87
N TYR A 125 2.25 -11.17 -21.86
CA TYR A 125 3.72 -11.14 -21.91
C TYR A 125 4.32 -10.08 -22.85
N ASP A 126 3.51 -9.14 -23.35
CA ASP A 126 3.95 -8.04 -24.21
C ASP A 126 4.53 -6.90 -23.35
N VAL A 127 5.78 -7.06 -22.91
CA VAL A 127 6.48 -6.07 -22.08
C VAL A 127 6.94 -4.87 -22.91
N ASP A 128 7.28 -5.07 -24.17
CA ASP A 128 7.82 -4.05 -25.08
C ASP A 128 6.79 -2.94 -25.35
N HIS A 129 5.52 -3.32 -25.49
CA HIS A 129 4.41 -2.38 -25.64
C HIS A 129 3.65 -2.19 -24.33
N THR A 130 4.37 -2.20 -23.19
CA THR A 130 3.77 -1.97 -21.87
C THR A 130 4.50 -0.87 -21.12
N VAL A 131 3.75 0.16 -20.73
CA VAL A 131 4.26 1.25 -19.89
C VAL A 131 3.77 1.05 -18.46
N PHE A 132 4.70 1.15 -17.52
CA PHE A 132 4.45 0.96 -16.10
C PHE A 132 4.44 2.29 -15.36
N SER A 133 3.43 2.50 -14.51
CA SER A 133 3.29 3.70 -13.70
C SER A 133 2.64 3.40 -12.35
N TYR A 134 2.46 4.41 -11.53
CA TYR A 134 1.83 4.30 -10.21
C TYR A 134 0.95 5.49 -9.89
N ILE A 135 0.02 5.28 -8.94
CA ILE A 135 -0.80 6.36 -8.38
C ILE A 135 -0.06 6.95 -7.17
N PRO A 136 0.31 8.26 -7.22
CA PRO A 136 0.99 8.89 -6.11
C PRO A 136 0.07 8.96 -4.86
N ASN A 137 0.62 8.83 -3.62
CA ASN A 137 2.05 8.73 -3.30
C ASN A 137 2.39 7.36 -2.72
N THR A 138 1.44 6.68 -2.03
CA THR A 138 1.70 5.51 -1.18
C THR A 138 2.15 4.28 -1.99
N ALA A 139 1.68 4.15 -3.23
CA ALA A 139 2.04 3.05 -4.13
C ALA A 139 3.50 3.07 -4.63
N GLU A 140 4.23 4.18 -4.45
CA GLU A 140 5.56 4.38 -5.05
C GLU A 140 6.56 3.29 -4.66
N VAL A 141 6.61 2.90 -3.39
CA VAL A 141 7.56 1.87 -2.92
C VAL A 141 7.26 0.50 -3.53
N ALA A 142 5.99 0.14 -3.62
CA ALA A 142 5.57 -1.10 -4.28
C ALA A 142 5.85 -1.06 -5.79
N TYR A 143 5.71 0.09 -6.42
CA TYR A 143 6.10 0.31 -7.81
C TYR A 143 7.58 0.01 -8.06
N TYR A 144 8.50 0.49 -7.21
CA TYR A 144 9.92 0.12 -7.33
C TYR A 144 10.16 -1.38 -7.16
N GLY A 145 9.39 -2.04 -6.32
CA GLY A 145 9.41 -3.50 -6.19
C GLY A 145 8.97 -4.20 -7.48
N MET A 146 7.87 -3.75 -8.06
CA MET A 146 7.36 -4.25 -9.34
C MET A 146 8.41 -4.11 -10.45
N LEU A 147 9.02 -2.92 -10.60
CA LEU A 147 10.08 -2.71 -11.58
C LEU A 147 11.29 -3.64 -11.34
N SER A 148 11.63 -3.90 -10.09
CA SER A 148 12.71 -4.86 -9.75
C SER A 148 12.37 -6.27 -10.21
N GLY A 149 11.13 -6.70 -10.03
CA GLY A 149 10.64 -8.00 -10.51
C GLY A 149 10.66 -8.12 -12.03
N PHE A 150 10.23 -7.08 -12.75
CA PHE A 150 10.29 -7.05 -14.21
C PHE A 150 11.72 -7.04 -14.75
N LYS A 151 12.63 -6.29 -14.12
CA LYS A 151 14.06 -6.33 -14.49
C LYS A 151 14.64 -7.74 -14.33
N LYS A 152 14.28 -8.43 -13.26
CA LYS A 152 14.72 -9.81 -13.05
C LYS A 152 14.19 -10.73 -14.14
N TYR A 153 12.89 -10.64 -14.44
CA TYR A 153 12.26 -11.41 -15.51
C TYR A 153 12.94 -11.17 -16.86
N LEU A 154 13.13 -9.92 -17.28
CA LEU A 154 13.80 -9.59 -18.54
C LEU A 154 15.24 -10.10 -18.59
N ASN A 155 15.99 -9.99 -17.49
CA ASN A 155 17.35 -10.53 -17.42
C ASN A 155 17.37 -12.05 -17.58
N GLU A 156 16.47 -12.79 -16.95
CA GLU A 156 16.33 -14.24 -17.12
C GLU A 156 15.99 -14.59 -18.57
N THR A 157 15.04 -13.89 -19.18
CA THR A 157 14.66 -14.08 -20.60
C THR A 157 15.85 -13.82 -21.54
N LYS A 158 16.61 -12.75 -21.33
CA LYS A 158 17.79 -12.41 -22.14
C LYS A 158 18.89 -13.44 -21.99
N ILE A 159 19.14 -13.94 -20.79
CA ILE A 159 20.11 -15.01 -20.54
C ILE A 159 19.70 -16.28 -21.28
N GLU A 160 18.42 -16.63 -21.24
CA GLU A 160 17.90 -17.79 -21.97
C GLU A 160 18.02 -17.62 -23.49
N GLN A 161 17.72 -16.44 -24.02
CA GLN A 161 17.89 -16.13 -25.43
C GLN A 161 19.35 -16.30 -25.86
N ILE A 162 20.30 -15.70 -25.14
CA ILE A 162 21.74 -15.82 -25.44
C ILE A 162 22.22 -17.24 -25.31
N ALA A 163 21.79 -17.96 -24.27
CA ALA A 163 22.22 -19.35 -24.03
C ALA A 163 21.70 -20.35 -25.09
N ASN A 164 20.60 -20.02 -25.75
CA ASN A 164 19.99 -20.85 -26.79
C ASN A 164 20.47 -20.53 -28.22
N LEU A 165 21.39 -19.55 -28.38
CA LEU A 165 22.00 -19.28 -29.68
C LEU A 165 22.92 -20.47 -30.07
N ASP A 166 22.85 -20.82 -31.33
CA ASP A 166 23.70 -21.91 -31.93
C ASP A 166 25.05 -21.39 -32.41
N HIS A 167 25.33 -20.09 -32.26
CA HIS A 167 26.57 -19.42 -32.64
C HIS A 167 27.00 -18.40 -31.57
N VAL A 168 28.24 -17.92 -31.68
CA VAL A 168 28.71 -16.81 -30.84
C VAL A 168 28.06 -15.50 -31.34
N PRO A 169 27.26 -14.84 -30.52
CA PRO A 169 26.54 -13.64 -30.94
C PRO A 169 27.48 -12.51 -31.34
N SER A 170 27.11 -11.76 -32.36
CA SER A 170 27.79 -10.54 -32.75
C SER A 170 27.49 -9.44 -31.70
N LYS A 171 28.24 -8.35 -31.74
CA LYS A 171 28.02 -7.21 -30.85
C LYS A 171 26.68 -6.56 -31.11
N GLU A 172 26.25 -6.51 -32.36
CA GLU A 172 24.97 -5.97 -32.81
C GLU A 172 23.81 -6.80 -32.25
N GLU A 173 23.85 -8.13 -32.37
CA GLU A 173 22.85 -9.05 -31.78
C GLU A 173 22.78 -8.92 -30.26
N LEU A 174 23.94 -8.77 -29.59
CA LEU A 174 23.95 -8.52 -28.16
C LEU A 174 23.29 -7.17 -27.79
N TYR A 175 23.49 -6.13 -28.59
CA TYR A 175 22.82 -4.84 -28.35
C TYR A 175 21.31 -4.95 -28.54
N GLU A 176 20.81 -5.71 -29.50
CA GLU A 176 19.39 -5.97 -29.67
C GLU A 176 18.82 -6.70 -28.46
N ILE A 177 19.39 -7.86 -28.10
CA ILE A 177 18.91 -8.66 -26.96
C ILE A 177 18.96 -7.87 -25.65
N LEU A 178 20.05 -7.13 -25.40
CA LEU A 178 20.25 -6.38 -24.17
C LEU A 178 19.53 -5.02 -24.15
N GLY A 179 19.12 -4.52 -25.31
CA GLY A 179 18.52 -3.21 -25.47
C GLY A 179 17.12 -3.07 -24.84
N ASP A 180 16.40 -4.17 -24.68
CA ASP A 180 15.08 -4.15 -24.07
C ASP A 180 15.14 -3.73 -22.61
N PHE A 181 14.22 -2.86 -22.20
CA PHE A 181 14.12 -2.36 -20.85
C PHE A 181 12.66 -2.16 -20.43
N VAL A 182 12.43 -2.14 -19.13
CA VAL A 182 11.09 -1.85 -18.58
C VAL A 182 10.77 -0.38 -18.80
N ARG A 183 9.77 -0.08 -19.61
CA ARG A 183 9.29 1.29 -19.86
C ARG A 183 8.53 1.80 -18.63
N SER A 184 9.21 2.60 -17.84
CA SER A 184 8.70 3.13 -16.58
C SER A 184 8.53 4.65 -16.66
N GLU A 185 7.28 5.11 -16.55
CA GLU A 185 6.94 6.52 -16.72
C GLU A 185 6.09 7.03 -15.57
N LYS A 186 6.31 8.26 -15.14
CA LYS A 186 5.42 8.94 -14.19
C LYS A 186 4.24 9.54 -14.95
N ILE A 187 3.18 8.76 -15.06
CA ILE A 187 1.98 9.17 -15.81
C ILE A 187 1.03 9.98 -14.95
N ALA A 188 0.70 9.50 -13.76
CA ALA A 188 -0.22 10.19 -12.88
C ALA A 188 0.53 11.17 -11.95
N TRP A 189 0.04 12.40 -11.89
CA TRP A 189 0.54 13.45 -11.01
C TRP A 189 -0.56 13.88 -10.07
N LYS A 190 -0.27 13.99 -8.78
CA LYS A 190 -1.19 14.52 -7.79
C LYS A 190 -0.84 15.96 -7.48
N ASP A 191 -1.78 16.88 -7.69
CA ASP A 191 -1.59 18.27 -7.28
C ASP A 191 -1.72 18.38 -5.76
N ILE A 192 -0.58 18.65 -5.11
CA ILE A 192 -0.47 18.76 -3.65
C ILE A 192 -1.22 19.99 -3.11
N LYS A 193 -1.50 20.98 -3.95
CA LYS A 193 -2.18 22.23 -3.54
C LYS A 193 -3.68 22.05 -3.34
N LEU A 194 -4.29 21.07 -3.97
CA LEU A 194 -5.70 20.76 -3.81
C LEU A 194 -5.94 19.77 -2.68
N ARG A 195 -6.31 20.29 -1.49
CA ARG A 195 -6.74 19.48 -0.35
C ARG A 195 -8.25 19.22 -0.44
N THR A 196 -8.61 18.04 -0.92
CA THR A 196 -10.01 17.63 -1.12
C THR A 196 -10.83 17.46 0.16
N PHE A 197 -10.19 17.54 1.34
CA PHE A 197 -10.86 17.35 2.64
C PHE A 197 -11.59 18.62 3.17
N ILE A 198 -11.38 19.78 2.56
CA ILE A 198 -11.84 21.07 3.10
C ILE A 198 -13.15 21.53 2.45
N THR A 199 -13.64 20.89 1.41
CA THR A 199 -14.86 21.29 0.70
C THR A 199 -16.05 20.42 1.09
N GLU A 200 -17.09 21.05 1.62
CA GLU A 200 -18.40 20.43 1.88
C GLU A 200 -19.26 20.42 0.60
N GLY A 201 -19.99 19.33 0.38
CA GLY A 201 -21.09 19.25 -0.59
C GLY A 201 -20.72 18.75 -2.00
N ASN A 202 -21.63 18.95 -2.96
CA ASN A 202 -21.60 18.46 -4.35
C ASN A 202 -20.38 18.89 -5.19
N SER A 203 -19.61 19.87 -4.74
CA SER A 203 -18.35 20.29 -5.37
C SER A 203 -17.18 19.29 -5.21
N ARG A 204 -17.34 18.26 -4.37
CA ARG A 204 -16.34 17.19 -4.20
C ARG A 204 -16.05 16.42 -5.48
N ASN A 205 -17.07 16.16 -6.28
CA ASN A 205 -16.92 15.37 -7.52
C ASN A 205 -16.18 16.16 -8.62
N ASP A 206 -16.45 17.46 -8.72
CA ASP A 206 -15.74 18.32 -9.67
C ASP A 206 -14.29 18.57 -9.26
N LEU A 207 -14.02 18.73 -7.97
CA LEU A 207 -12.66 18.87 -7.44
C LEU A 207 -11.86 17.57 -7.57
N ALA A 208 -12.48 16.42 -7.36
CA ALA A 208 -11.81 15.12 -7.52
C ALA A 208 -11.30 14.89 -8.94
N SER A 209 -11.98 15.44 -9.96
CA SER A 209 -11.56 15.36 -11.36
C SER A 209 -10.32 16.21 -11.70
N HIS A 210 -9.96 17.17 -10.83
CA HIS A 210 -8.82 18.08 -11.02
C HIS A 210 -7.64 17.82 -10.06
N VAL A 211 -7.72 16.80 -9.22
CA VAL A 211 -6.65 16.45 -8.27
C VAL A 211 -5.47 15.77 -8.96
N TYR A 212 -5.73 15.12 -10.08
CA TYR A 212 -4.73 14.38 -10.83
C TYR A 212 -4.57 14.97 -12.24
N ASP A 213 -3.33 15.01 -12.68
CA ASP A 213 -2.92 15.34 -14.04
C ASP A 213 -2.17 14.17 -14.67
N VAL A 214 -1.96 14.19 -16.00
CA VAL A 214 -1.27 13.12 -16.73
C VAL A 214 -0.16 13.65 -17.62
N THR A 215 0.91 12.86 -17.75
CA THR A 215 1.98 13.12 -18.70
C THR A 215 1.55 12.67 -20.10
N TYR A 216 1.32 13.62 -20.98
CA TYR A 216 1.03 13.33 -22.38
C TYR A 216 2.29 12.94 -23.16
N GLY A 217 2.13 12.08 -24.17
CA GLY A 217 3.22 11.67 -25.05
C GLY A 217 4.13 10.55 -24.51
N SER A 218 3.82 10.00 -23.35
CA SER A 218 4.54 8.87 -22.75
C SER A 218 4.00 7.50 -23.14
N ILE A 219 2.85 7.46 -23.84
CA ILE A 219 2.18 6.24 -24.32
C ILE A 219 1.94 6.41 -25.82
N GLU A 220 2.17 5.35 -26.59
CA GLU A 220 1.74 5.26 -27.98
C GLU A 220 0.27 4.84 -28.02
N PRO A 221 -0.64 5.74 -28.51
CA PRO A 221 -2.07 5.48 -28.48
C PRO A 221 -2.46 4.23 -29.28
N ASN A 222 -3.34 3.42 -28.73
CA ASN A 222 -3.86 2.16 -29.27
C ASN A 222 -2.82 1.05 -29.50
N VAL A 223 -1.57 1.27 -29.11
CA VAL A 223 -0.46 0.30 -29.20
C VAL A 223 -0.09 -0.15 -27.79
N ASP A 224 0.25 0.79 -26.93
CA ASP A 224 0.77 0.49 -25.60
C ASP A 224 -0.32 0.06 -24.61
N ASN A 225 -0.01 -0.98 -23.83
CA ASN A 225 -0.70 -1.26 -22.59
C ASN A 225 -0.20 -0.30 -21.51
N LEU A 226 -1.10 0.12 -20.60
CA LEU A 226 -0.75 0.90 -19.43
C LEU A 226 -1.00 0.06 -18.17
N VAL A 227 0.05 -0.26 -17.45
CA VAL A 227 -0.03 -0.89 -16.12
C VAL A 227 0.13 0.20 -15.07
N ILE A 228 -0.86 0.32 -14.19
CA ILE A 228 -0.82 1.29 -13.11
C ILE A 228 -1.03 0.60 -11.75
N ILE A 229 -0.09 0.82 -10.83
CA ILE A 229 -0.16 0.26 -9.48
C ILE A 229 -0.74 1.28 -8.50
N ASP A 230 -1.70 0.82 -7.68
CA ASP A 230 -2.20 1.54 -6.51
C ASP A 230 -1.80 0.79 -5.23
N ASP A 231 -1.85 1.47 -4.09
CA ASP A 231 -1.59 0.83 -2.80
C ASP A 231 -2.71 -0.12 -2.40
N SER A 232 -3.95 0.29 -2.56
CA SER A 232 -5.14 -0.49 -2.21
C SER A 232 -6.39 -0.05 -2.96
N ILE A 233 -7.29 -0.99 -3.23
CA ILE A 233 -8.60 -0.72 -3.81
C ILE A 233 -9.67 -1.09 -2.78
N VAL A 234 -10.28 -0.08 -2.15
CA VAL A 234 -11.35 -0.26 -1.16
C VAL A 234 -12.72 -0.03 -1.81
N ARG A 235 -13.09 1.22 -2.02
CA ARG A 235 -14.36 1.61 -2.65
C ARG A 235 -14.27 1.70 -4.16
N GLY A 236 -13.10 1.94 -4.70
CA GLY A 236 -12.84 2.16 -6.12
C GLY A 236 -13.37 3.49 -6.65
N THR A 237 -13.88 4.38 -5.79
CA THR A 237 -14.48 5.66 -6.22
C THR A 237 -13.46 6.56 -6.89
N THR A 238 -12.31 6.81 -6.26
CA THR A 238 -11.22 7.62 -6.82
C THR A 238 -10.74 7.06 -8.14
N LEU A 239 -10.59 5.74 -8.22
CA LEU A 239 -10.17 5.05 -9.41
C LEU A 239 -11.17 5.27 -10.56
N LYS A 240 -12.45 5.06 -10.31
CA LYS A 240 -13.51 5.17 -11.31
C LYS A 240 -13.79 6.62 -11.71
N GLU A 241 -13.96 7.51 -10.74
CA GLU A 241 -14.44 8.88 -10.99
C GLU A 241 -13.33 9.82 -11.48
N SER A 242 -12.08 9.53 -11.15
CA SER A 242 -10.93 10.39 -11.49
C SER A 242 -9.90 9.66 -12.33
N ILE A 243 -9.20 8.68 -11.77
CA ILE A 243 -7.98 8.12 -12.35
C ILE A 243 -8.21 7.49 -13.72
N LEU A 244 -9.18 6.57 -13.85
CA LEU A 244 -9.43 5.90 -15.14
C LEU A 244 -9.85 6.89 -16.24
N ARG A 245 -10.64 7.93 -15.88
CA ARG A 245 -11.06 8.94 -16.85
C ARG A 245 -9.90 9.76 -17.41
N ILE A 246 -8.91 10.11 -16.57
CA ILE A 246 -7.75 10.86 -17.05
C ILE A 246 -6.77 9.97 -17.81
N LEU A 247 -6.59 8.72 -17.41
CA LEU A 247 -5.74 7.77 -18.11
C LEU A 247 -6.29 7.38 -19.48
N ASP A 248 -7.61 7.29 -19.63
CA ASP A 248 -8.28 7.01 -20.90
C ASP A 248 -8.02 8.10 -21.96
N ARG A 249 -7.72 9.34 -21.56
CA ARG A 249 -7.32 10.42 -22.48
C ARG A 249 -6.02 10.15 -23.22
N LEU A 250 -5.20 9.22 -22.74
CA LEU A 250 -3.97 8.80 -23.39
C LEU A 250 -4.22 7.74 -24.48
N HIS A 251 -5.45 7.23 -24.56
CA HIS A 251 -5.87 6.19 -25.50
C HIS A 251 -5.00 4.92 -25.47
N PRO A 252 -4.67 4.35 -24.28
CA PRO A 252 -3.91 3.11 -24.24
C PRO A 252 -4.73 1.96 -24.87
N LYS A 253 -4.05 0.97 -25.44
CA LYS A 253 -4.67 -0.27 -25.93
C LYS A 253 -5.43 -1.00 -24.81
N LYS A 254 -4.87 -0.99 -23.61
CA LYS A 254 -5.43 -1.63 -22.41
C LYS A 254 -4.93 -0.94 -21.15
N ILE A 255 -5.79 -0.74 -20.17
CA ILE A 255 -5.40 -0.29 -18.83
C ILE A 255 -5.47 -1.49 -17.88
N VAL A 256 -4.35 -1.82 -17.24
CA VAL A 256 -4.26 -2.84 -16.21
C VAL A 256 -4.02 -2.15 -14.87
N VAL A 257 -5.02 -2.19 -13.99
CA VAL A 257 -4.91 -1.66 -12.63
C VAL A 257 -4.53 -2.80 -11.70
N VAL A 258 -3.47 -2.61 -10.94
CA VAL A 258 -3.00 -3.57 -9.94
C VAL A 258 -2.93 -2.92 -8.57
N SER A 259 -3.17 -3.70 -7.52
CA SER A 259 -3.08 -3.28 -6.14
C SER A 259 -1.95 -4.01 -5.44
N SER A 260 -1.11 -3.30 -4.70
CA SER A 260 -0.09 -3.94 -3.87
C SER A 260 -0.67 -4.56 -2.60
N ALA A 261 -1.85 -4.10 -2.17
CA ALA A 261 -2.57 -4.72 -1.08
C ALA A 261 -3.30 -5.99 -1.54
N PRO A 262 -3.44 -6.96 -0.64
CA PRO A 262 -4.43 -8.02 -0.80
C PRO A 262 -5.83 -7.45 -0.97
N GLN A 263 -6.72 -8.24 -1.52
CA GLN A 263 -8.12 -7.87 -1.68
C GLN A 263 -8.78 -7.52 -0.33
N ILE A 264 -9.31 -6.30 -0.20
CA ILE A 264 -10.00 -5.84 1.01
C ILE A 264 -11.41 -6.43 1.03
N ARG A 265 -11.63 -7.40 1.92
CA ARG A 265 -12.86 -8.18 2.01
C ARG A 265 -13.70 -7.92 3.25
N TYR A 266 -13.10 -7.40 4.32
CA TYR A 266 -13.75 -7.22 5.62
C TYR A 266 -13.63 -5.78 6.09
N PRO A 267 -14.67 -5.25 6.74
CA PRO A 267 -14.58 -3.96 7.42
C PRO A 267 -13.46 -3.95 8.48
N ASP A 268 -12.87 -2.80 8.69
CA ASP A 268 -11.96 -2.60 9.80
C ASP A 268 -12.71 -2.25 11.09
N TYR A 269 -12.03 -2.39 12.23
CA TYR A 269 -12.57 -2.00 13.52
C TYR A 269 -12.32 -0.53 13.88
N TYR A 270 -11.56 0.19 13.08
CA TYR A 270 -11.22 1.59 13.35
C TYR A 270 -12.31 2.56 12.90
N GLY A 271 -13.22 2.13 12.05
CA GLY A 271 -14.33 2.93 11.54
C GLY A 271 -13.92 4.06 10.58
N ILE A 272 -12.70 4.03 10.09
CA ILE A 272 -12.16 5.02 9.15
C ILE A 272 -12.22 4.45 7.74
N ASP A 273 -13.10 4.98 6.90
CA ASP A 273 -13.25 4.67 5.47
C ASP A 273 -13.57 3.22 5.07
N MET A 274 -13.49 2.24 5.98
CA MET A 274 -13.74 0.83 5.71
C MET A 274 -14.75 0.21 6.68
N ALA A 275 -15.71 1.00 7.17
CA ALA A 275 -16.68 0.56 8.18
C ALA A 275 -17.83 -0.27 7.60
N ARG A 276 -18.15 -0.14 6.32
CA ARG A 276 -19.35 -0.71 5.69
C ARG A 276 -19.01 -1.61 4.54
N LEU A 277 -19.40 -2.87 4.64
CA LEU A 277 -19.12 -3.90 3.63
C LEU A 277 -19.73 -3.56 2.25
N GLU A 278 -20.94 -2.98 2.24
CA GLU A 278 -21.63 -2.59 1.01
C GLU A 278 -20.93 -1.49 0.19
N GLU A 279 -19.97 -0.81 0.79
CA GLU A 279 -19.16 0.20 0.10
C GLU A 279 -17.95 -0.39 -0.62
N PHE A 280 -17.57 -1.62 -0.30
CA PHE A 280 -16.38 -2.25 -0.88
C PHE A 280 -16.59 -2.62 -2.34
N CYS A 281 -15.64 -2.23 -3.17
CA CYS A 281 -15.63 -2.54 -4.61
C CYS A 281 -15.78 -4.05 -4.85
N VAL A 282 -15.02 -4.86 -4.10
CA VAL A 282 -15.01 -6.32 -4.19
C VAL A 282 -16.37 -6.92 -3.83
N PHE A 283 -16.98 -6.45 -2.75
CA PHE A 283 -18.30 -6.95 -2.34
C PHE A 283 -19.37 -6.57 -3.35
N ARG A 284 -19.39 -5.34 -3.81
CA ARG A 284 -20.31 -4.88 -4.86
C ARG A 284 -20.16 -5.68 -6.15
N ALA A 285 -18.91 -5.95 -6.56
CA ALA A 285 -18.65 -6.80 -7.72
C ALA A 285 -19.13 -8.23 -7.51
N ALA A 286 -18.93 -8.82 -6.34
CA ALA A 286 -19.42 -10.15 -6.01
C ALA A 286 -20.96 -10.22 -6.10
N ILE A 287 -21.66 -9.26 -5.51
CA ILE A 287 -23.15 -9.20 -5.58
C ILE A 287 -23.63 -9.05 -7.04
N GLN A 288 -22.96 -8.21 -7.82
CA GLN A 288 -23.32 -8.05 -9.23
C GLN A 288 -23.10 -9.34 -10.03
N LEU A 289 -21.98 -10.03 -9.82
CA LEU A 289 -21.70 -11.33 -10.47
C LEU A 289 -22.71 -12.42 -10.07
N LEU A 290 -23.13 -12.45 -8.82
CA LEU A 290 -24.17 -13.38 -8.39
C LEU A 290 -25.49 -13.14 -9.13
N LYS A 291 -25.92 -11.87 -9.31
CA LYS A 291 -27.09 -11.51 -10.10
C LYS A 291 -26.95 -11.94 -11.56
N GLU A 292 -25.84 -11.63 -12.21
CA GLU A 292 -25.57 -12.00 -13.60
C GLU A 292 -25.58 -13.52 -13.82
N ARG A 293 -25.12 -14.28 -12.82
CA ARG A 293 -25.08 -15.74 -12.83
C ARG A 293 -26.37 -16.41 -12.32
N LYS A 294 -27.35 -15.62 -11.87
CA LYS A 294 -28.60 -16.10 -11.26
C LYS A 294 -28.34 -16.99 -10.04
N MET A 295 -27.44 -16.58 -9.18
CA MET A 295 -27.00 -17.29 -7.98
C MET A 295 -27.21 -16.46 -6.71
N GLU A 296 -28.22 -15.58 -6.68
CA GLU A 296 -28.53 -14.72 -5.53
C GLU A 296 -28.81 -15.50 -4.25
N ASP A 297 -29.43 -16.69 -4.37
CA ASP A 297 -29.71 -17.58 -3.25
C ASP A 297 -28.46 -17.99 -2.45
N LEU A 298 -27.27 -17.87 -3.05
CA LEU A 298 -26.00 -18.19 -2.37
C LEU A 298 -25.74 -17.28 -1.16
N ILE A 299 -26.28 -16.06 -1.17
CA ILE A 299 -26.14 -15.12 -0.04
C ILE A 299 -26.87 -15.68 1.19
N GLU A 300 -28.13 -16.11 1.01
CA GLU A 300 -28.95 -16.70 2.09
C GLU A 300 -28.35 -18.02 2.55
N GLN A 301 -27.95 -18.89 1.62
CA GLN A 301 -27.28 -20.15 1.95
C GLN A 301 -26.02 -19.94 2.78
N THR A 302 -25.20 -18.92 2.45
CA THR A 302 -24.00 -18.58 3.21
C THR A 302 -24.36 -18.06 4.60
N TYR A 303 -25.37 -17.22 4.71
CA TYR A 303 -25.84 -16.72 6.00
C TYR A 303 -26.34 -17.84 6.91
N GLU A 304 -27.13 -18.78 6.38
CA GLU A 304 -27.59 -19.94 7.16
C GLU A 304 -26.43 -20.87 7.57
N ALA A 305 -25.44 -21.04 6.70
CA ALA A 305 -24.25 -21.85 7.01
C ALA A 305 -23.34 -21.22 8.08
N CYS A 306 -23.43 -19.91 8.29
CA CYS A 306 -22.68 -19.18 9.33
C CYS A 306 -23.37 -19.14 10.70
N LYS A 307 -24.65 -19.53 10.79
CA LYS A 307 -25.39 -19.68 12.06
C LYS A 307 -25.01 -20.97 12.77
#